data_6bc4e6672a56e0f04e7c8797f1fd9cb1
#
_entry.id   6bc4e6672a56e0f04e7c8797f1fd9cb1
#
_cell.length_a   1.000
_cell.length_b   1.000
_cell.length_c   1.000
_cell.angle_alpha   90.00
_cell.angle_beta   90.00
_cell.angle_gamma   90.00
#
_symmetry.space_group_name_H-M   'P 1'
#
loop_
_entity.id
_entity.type
_entity.pdbx_description
1 polymer ?
#
loop_
_entity_poly.entity_id
_entity_poly.type
_entity_poly.pdbx_seq_one_letter_code
_entity_poly.pdbx_strand_id
1 'polypeptide(L)'
;MIKNIFKNKTKMTTENNDKEELVDQVLTENQENAIESADNLTPEQKLEEDLANEKDKFLRLFAEFENYKRRTSKERIDLFKTANQEVLQAMLPVMDDFDRALIEIKKSEDDVLLKGVELIYEKLKSTLFSKGLEEVEVKSGDIFNADFAEAITQIPAPSPNFKGKIVDVIEKGYKLGDKIIRFPKVVIGQ
;
A
#
# COMPACT_ATOMS: atom_id res chain seq x y z
N MET A 1 -37.19 -26.03 45.08
CA MET A 1 -36.60 -24.99 44.23
C MET A 1 -36.60 -25.26 42.72
N ILE A 2 -36.85 -26.51 42.27
CA ILE A 2 -36.76 -26.88 40.82
C ILE A 2 -38.04 -26.55 40.02
N LYS A 3 -39.20 -26.42 40.66
CA LYS A 3 -40.50 -26.15 39.99
C LYS A 3 -40.67 -24.71 39.46
N ASN A 4 -39.90 -23.72 39.96
CA ASN A 4 -40.01 -22.32 39.53
C ASN A 4 -39.14 -22.00 38.29
N ILE A 5 -38.14 -22.82 37.97
CA ILE A 5 -37.26 -22.60 36.81
C ILE A 5 -37.97 -22.96 35.50
N PHE A 6 -38.82 -24.00 35.52
CA PHE A 6 -39.58 -24.44 34.34
C PHE A 6 -40.73 -23.49 33.98
N LYS A 7 -41.35 -22.82 34.97
CA LYS A 7 -42.44 -21.87 34.71
C LYS A 7 -42.00 -20.57 34.08
N ASN A 8 -40.75 -20.14 34.34
CA ASN A 8 -40.17 -18.98 33.71
C ASN A 8 -39.68 -19.24 32.27
N LYS A 9 -39.24 -20.48 31.98
CA LYS A 9 -38.76 -20.82 30.62
C LYS A 9 -39.93 -20.91 29.61
N THR A 10 -41.12 -21.36 30.05
CA THR A 10 -42.32 -21.44 29.20
C THR A 10 -42.95 -20.07 28.93
N LYS A 11 -42.84 -19.11 29.87
CA LYS A 11 -43.30 -17.72 29.63
C LYS A 11 -42.39 -16.96 28.64
N MET A 12 -41.06 -17.17 28.71
CA MET A 12 -40.13 -16.52 27.80
C MET A 12 -40.21 -17.01 26.36
N THR A 13 -40.58 -18.31 26.15
CA THR A 13 -40.77 -18.88 24.79
C THR A 13 -42.06 -18.44 24.14
N THR A 14 -43.15 -18.22 24.87
CA THR A 14 -44.40 -17.67 24.33
C THR A 14 -44.29 -16.20 23.98
N GLU A 15 -43.63 -15.37 24.80
CA GLU A 15 -43.45 -13.95 24.49
C GLU A 15 -42.51 -13.67 23.29
N ASN A 16 -41.58 -14.59 23.01
CA ASN A 16 -40.74 -14.47 21.82
C ASN A 16 -41.44 -14.91 20.52
N ASN A 17 -42.27 -15.96 20.58
CA ASN A 17 -43.07 -16.38 19.43
C ASN A 17 -44.11 -15.33 19.04
N ASP A 18 -44.78 -14.71 20.02
CA ASP A 18 -45.76 -13.64 19.76
C ASP A 18 -45.12 -12.39 19.15
N LYS A 19 -43.83 -12.14 19.44
CA LYS A 19 -43.08 -11.02 18.83
C LYS A 19 -42.60 -11.36 17.41
N GLU A 20 -42.21 -12.60 17.13
CA GLU A 20 -41.84 -13.02 15.79
C GLU A 20 -43.05 -13.05 14.84
N GLU A 21 -44.21 -13.54 15.30
CA GLU A 21 -45.45 -13.50 14.50
C GLU A 21 -45.91 -12.05 14.21
N LEU A 22 -45.77 -11.10 15.17
CA LEU A 22 -46.10 -9.70 14.97
C LEU A 22 -45.15 -9.00 13.98
N VAL A 23 -43.87 -9.36 14.00
CA VAL A 23 -42.88 -8.81 13.05
C VAL A 23 -43.11 -9.34 11.64
N ASP A 24 -43.44 -10.63 11.49
CA ASP A 24 -43.77 -11.21 10.18
C ASP A 24 -45.08 -10.65 9.60
N GLN A 25 -46.10 -10.42 10.45
CA GLN A 25 -47.35 -9.77 10.00
C GLN A 25 -47.12 -8.29 9.56
N VAL A 26 -46.31 -7.54 10.29
CA VAL A 26 -45.99 -6.17 9.91
C VAL A 26 -45.10 -6.09 8.63
N LEU A 27 -44.25 -7.07 8.42
CA LEU A 27 -43.43 -7.16 7.21
C LEU A 27 -44.26 -7.56 5.99
N THR A 28 -45.24 -8.48 6.15
CA THR A 28 -46.16 -8.88 5.06
C THR A 28 -47.14 -7.77 4.73
N GLU A 29 -47.75 -7.09 5.72
CA GLU A 29 -48.63 -5.94 5.47
C GLU A 29 -47.90 -4.78 4.81
N ASN A 30 -46.61 -4.51 5.16
CA ASN A 30 -45.81 -3.49 4.49
C ASN A 30 -45.42 -3.88 3.06
N GLN A 31 -45.25 -5.17 2.77
CA GLN A 31 -44.99 -5.66 1.43
C GLN A 31 -46.27 -5.65 0.56
N GLU A 32 -47.42 -6.03 1.09
CA GLU A 32 -48.71 -5.97 0.38
C GLU A 32 -49.10 -4.50 0.11
N ASN A 33 -48.95 -3.59 1.07
CA ASN A 33 -49.21 -2.16 0.84
C ASN A 33 -48.23 -1.51 -0.16
N ALA A 34 -46.99 -1.99 -0.24
CA ALA A 34 -46.02 -1.53 -1.25
C ALA A 34 -46.34 -2.05 -2.67
N ILE A 35 -46.92 -3.24 -2.78
CA ILE A 35 -47.35 -3.84 -4.03
C ILE A 35 -48.66 -3.18 -4.54
N GLU A 36 -49.63 -2.93 -3.62
CA GLU A 36 -50.87 -2.22 -3.98
C GLU A 36 -50.64 -0.75 -4.38
N SER A 37 -49.65 -0.07 -3.79
CA SER A 37 -49.32 1.31 -4.17
C SER A 37 -48.62 1.40 -5.54
N ALA A 38 -47.92 0.37 -5.98
CA ALA A 38 -47.27 0.31 -7.30
C ALA A 38 -48.27 0.06 -8.46
N ASP A 39 -49.40 -0.58 -8.17
CA ASP A 39 -50.42 -0.89 -9.21
C ASP A 39 -51.39 0.28 -9.51
N ASN A 40 -51.40 1.30 -8.61
CA ASN A 40 -52.31 2.46 -8.76
C ASN A 40 -51.66 3.69 -9.43
N LEU A 41 -50.39 3.61 -9.83
CA LEU A 41 -49.76 4.70 -10.56
C LEU A 41 -50.29 4.85 -11.97
N THR A 42 -50.57 6.09 -12.38
CA THR A 42 -50.92 6.34 -13.79
C THR A 42 -49.73 6.02 -14.69
N PRO A 43 -49.96 5.71 -15.99
CA PRO A 43 -48.86 5.45 -16.90
C PRO A 43 -47.81 6.58 -16.98
N GLU A 44 -48.25 7.82 -16.79
CA GLU A 44 -47.39 9.00 -16.76
C GLU A 44 -46.49 8.99 -15.49
N GLN A 45 -47.05 8.66 -14.31
CA GLN A 45 -46.29 8.56 -13.09
C GLN A 45 -45.25 7.45 -13.11
N LYS A 46 -45.58 6.28 -13.72
CA LYS A 46 -44.61 5.18 -13.94
C LYS A 46 -43.44 5.62 -14.81
N LEU A 47 -43.73 6.35 -15.89
CA LEU A 47 -42.73 6.91 -16.80
C LEU A 47 -41.84 7.96 -16.13
N GLU A 48 -42.40 8.80 -15.28
CA GLU A 48 -41.62 9.79 -14.49
C GLU A 48 -40.68 9.10 -13.47
N GLU A 49 -41.18 8.07 -12.81
CA GLU A 49 -40.37 7.27 -11.86
C GLU A 49 -39.25 6.51 -12.58
N ASP A 50 -39.53 5.86 -13.68
CA ASP A 50 -38.54 5.19 -14.52
C ASP A 50 -37.48 6.18 -15.04
N LEU A 51 -37.92 7.36 -15.46
CA LEU A 51 -37.02 8.42 -15.92
C LEU A 51 -36.12 8.92 -14.76
N ALA A 52 -36.68 9.09 -13.57
CA ALA A 52 -35.90 9.48 -12.37
C ALA A 52 -34.85 8.39 -12.02
N ASN A 53 -35.28 7.13 -11.99
CA ASN A 53 -34.41 5.98 -11.73
C ASN A 53 -33.27 5.86 -12.76
N GLU A 54 -33.57 6.05 -14.04
CA GLU A 54 -32.55 6.02 -15.09
C GLU A 54 -31.59 7.22 -15.00
N LYS A 55 -32.08 8.40 -14.63
CA LYS A 55 -31.21 9.56 -14.37
C LYS A 55 -30.27 9.30 -13.20
N ASP A 56 -30.75 8.71 -12.12
CA ASP A 56 -29.91 8.39 -10.95
C ASP A 56 -28.86 7.32 -11.30
N LYS A 57 -29.26 6.28 -12.05
CA LYS A 57 -28.32 5.28 -12.57
C LYS A 57 -27.26 5.92 -13.46
N PHE A 58 -27.67 6.81 -14.34
CA PHE A 58 -26.74 7.53 -15.23
C PHE A 58 -25.76 8.39 -14.44
N LEU A 59 -26.25 9.18 -13.47
CA LEU A 59 -25.39 10.02 -12.63
C LEU A 59 -24.38 9.19 -11.84
N ARG A 60 -24.81 8.06 -11.28
CA ARG A 60 -23.92 7.15 -10.57
C ARG A 60 -22.87 6.54 -11.51
N LEU A 61 -23.30 6.04 -12.68
CA LEU A 61 -22.40 5.46 -13.68
C LEU A 61 -21.40 6.51 -14.20
N PHE A 62 -21.86 7.75 -14.41
CA PHE A 62 -21.00 8.84 -14.80
C PHE A 62 -19.92 9.14 -13.73
N ALA A 63 -20.31 9.19 -12.46
CA ALA A 63 -19.38 9.39 -11.36
C ALA A 63 -18.35 8.23 -11.25
N GLU A 64 -18.81 6.99 -11.41
CA GLU A 64 -17.94 5.81 -11.45
C GLU A 64 -16.96 5.86 -12.64
N PHE A 65 -17.44 6.29 -13.81
CA PHE A 65 -16.60 6.43 -15.01
C PHE A 65 -15.52 7.51 -14.83
N GLU A 66 -15.86 8.68 -14.29
CA GLU A 66 -14.88 9.73 -14.01
C GLU A 66 -13.83 9.29 -12.95
N ASN A 67 -14.26 8.57 -11.93
CA ASN A 67 -13.36 7.98 -10.96
C ASN A 67 -12.43 6.92 -11.59
N TYR A 68 -12.99 6.06 -12.45
CA TYR A 68 -12.21 5.07 -13.19
C TYR A 68 -11.17 5.74 -14.09
N LYS A 69 -11.57 6.73 -14.87
CA LYS A 69 -10.68 7.49 -15.76
C LYS A 69 -9.52 8.14 -15.00
N ARG A 70 -9.84 8.79 -13.88
CA ARG A 70 -8.81 9.41 -13.01
C ARG A 70 -7.85 8.36 -12.45
N ARG A 71 -8.38 7.23 -11.95
CA ARG A 71 -7.57 6.12 -11.43
C ARG A 71 -6.67 5.53 -12.51
N THR A 72 -7.22 5.16 -13.65
CA THR A 72 -6.45 4.56 -14.76
C THR A 72 -5.37 5.51 -15.29
N SER A 73 -5.67 6.81 -15.34
CA SER A 73 -4.67 7.81 -15.72
C SER A 73 -3.50 7.86 -14.74
N LYS A 74 -3.79 7.79 -13.45
CA LYS A 74 -2.77 7.74 -12.40
C LYS A 74 -1.95 6.43 -12.48
N GLU A 75 -2.63 5.29 -12.56
CA GLU A 75 -1.99 3.98 -12.70
C GLU A 75 -1.05 3.92 -13.92
N ARG A 76 -1.48 4.51 -15.04
CA ARG A 76 -0.65 4.60 -16.25
C ARG A 76 0.61 5.42 -16.02
N ILE A 77 0.50 6.57 -15.35
CA ILE A 77 1.68 7.42 -15.03
C ILE A 77 2.63 6.65 -14.10
N ASP A 78 2.11 5.98 -13.09
CA ASP A 78 2.91 5.21 -12.13
C ASP A 78 3.58 4.01 -12.82
N LEU A 79 2.87 3.34 -13.75
CA LEU A 79 3.45 2.28 -14.56
C LEU A 79 4.63 2.79 -15.42
N PHE A 80 4.49 3.94 -16.08
CA PHE A 80 5.59 4.51 -16.86
C PHE A 80 6.81 4.87 -15.99
N LYS A 81 6.57 5.36 -14.76
CA LYS A 81 7.66 5.66 -13.82
C LYS A 81 8.40 4.39 -13.37
N THR A 82 7.69 3.27 -13.22
CA THR A 82 8.24 2.02 -12.68
C THR A 82 8.57 0.97 -13.74
N ALA A 83 8.29 1.23 -15.01
CA ALA A 83 8.49 0.27 -16.11
C ALA A 83 9.93 -0.29 -16.20
N ASN A 84 10.92 0.51 -15.79
CA ASN A 84 12.33 0.11 -15.80
C ASN A 84 12.80 -0.48 -14.47
N GLN A 85 11.91 -0.72 -13.50
CA GLN A 85 12.28 -1.15 -12.16
C GLN A 85 13.14 -2.41 -12.16
N GLU A 86 12.74 -3.44 -12.90
CA GLU A 86 13.47 -4.72 -12.94
C GLU A 86 14.89 -4.56 -13.49
N VAL A 87 15.03 -3.79 -14.57
CA VAL A 87 16.35 -3.52 -15.17
C VAL A 87 17.23 -2.71 -14.22
N LEU A 88 16.69 -1.65 -13.63
CA LEU A 88 17.43 -0.85 -12.66
C LEU A 88 17.84 -1.70 -11.46
N GLN A 89 16.95 -2.51 -10.93
CA GLN A 89 17.24 -3.41 -9.80
C GLN A 89 18.32 -4.43 -10.13
N ALA A 90 18.33 -4.99 -11.35
CA ALA A 90 19.37 -5.91 -11.82
C ALA A 90 20.74 -5.23 -11.98
N MET A 91 20.78 -3.89 -12.15
CA MET A 91 22.03 -3.13 -12.25
C MET A 91 22.62 -2.73 -10.87
N LEU A 92 21.85 -2.80 -9.79
CA LEU A 92 22.34 -2.41 -8.45
C LEU A 92 23.52 -3.25 -7.96
N PRO A 93 23.56 -4.59 -8.13
CA PRO A 93 24.73 -5.37 -7.76
C PRO A 93 26.01 -4.95 -8.51
N VAL A 94 25.88 -4.52 -9.79
CA VAL A 94 27.00 -4.00 -10.56
C VAL A 94 27.54 -2.71 -9.97
N MET A 95 26.68 -1.83 -9.48
CA MET A 95 27.09 -0.60 -8.77
C MET A 95 27.81 -0.94 -7.46
N ASP A 96 27.33 -1.91 -6.71
CA ASP A 96 27.97 -2.36 -5.45
C ASP A 96 29.36 -2.96 -5.73
N ASP A 97 29.51 -3.71 -6.83
CA ASP A 97 30.79 -4.25 -7.26
C ASP A 97 31.78 -3.15 -7.66
N PHE A 98 31.30 -2.08 -8.32
CA PHE A 98 32.13 -0.89 -8.58
C PHE A 98 32.56 -0.17 -7.29
N ASP A 99 31.64 0.03 -6.34
CA ASP A 99 31.97 0.62 -5.03
C ASP A 99 33.07 -0.20 -4.33
N ARG A 100 32.98 -1.53 -4.34
CA ARG A 100 33.96 -2.45 -3.76
C ARG A 100 35.29 -2.42 -4.52
N ALA A 101 35.24 -2.46 -5.85
CA ALA A 101 36.44 -2.40 -6.70
C ALA A 101 37.21 -1.08 -6.51
N LEU A 102 36.51 0.04 -6.40
CA LEU A 102 37.16 1.36 -6.14
C LEU A 102 37.88 1.38 -4.80
N ILE A 103 37.34 0.73 -3.75
CA ILE A 103 38.02 0.59 -2.45
C ILE A 103 39.32 -0.19 -2.59
N GLU A 104 39.31 -1.30 -3.33
CA GLU A 104 40.51 -2.12 -3.53
C GLU A 104 41.55 -1.43 -4.43
N ILE A 105 41.12 -0.76 -5.50
CA ILE A 105 42.03 -0.03 -6.40
C ILE A 105 42.72 1.12 -5.65
N LYS A 106 42.02 1.82 -4.77
CA LYS A 106 42.61 2.87 -3.89
C LYS A 106 43.77 2.37 -3.05
N LYS A 107 43.79 1.07 -2.68
CA LYS A 107 44.89 0.47 -1.93
C LYS A 107 46.13 0.15 -2.80
N SER A 108 45.94 0.05 -4.13
CA SER A 108 47.02 -0.31 -5.07
C SER A 108 47.88 0.88 -5.51
N GLU A 109 47.55 2.11 -5.10
CA GLU A 109 48.22 3.36 -5.45
C GLU A 109 48.35 3.64 -6.98
N ASP A 110 47.51 2.98 -7.82
CA ASP A 110 47.46 3.23 -9.26
C ASP A 110 46.44 4.34 -9.57
N ASP A 111 46.87 5.57 -9.52
CA ASP A 111 46.04 6.73 -9.74
C ASP A 111 45.42 6.81 -11.15
N VAL A 112 46.06 6.24 -12.15
CA VAL A 112 45.57 6.26 -13.55
C VAL A 112 44.39 5.28 -13.68
N LEU A 113 44.56 4.07 -13.16
CA LEU A 113 43.52 3.06 -13.15
C LEU A 113 42.33 3.53 -12.29
N LEU A 114 42.60 4.09 -11.11
CA LEU A 114 41.57 4.62 -10.21
C LEU A 114 40.72 5.66 -10.92
N LYS A 115 41.33 6.68 -11.54
CA LYS A 115 40.59 7.72 -12.27
C LYS A 115 39.78 7.15 -13.45
N GLY A 116 40.33 6.19 -14.17
CA GLY A 116 39.62 5.54 -15.27
C GLY A 116 38.35 4.81 -14.81
N VAL A 117 38.43 4.02 -13.76
CA VAL A 117 37.29 3.28 -13.20
C VAL A 117 36.28 4.24 -12.56
N GLU A 118 36.74 5.26 -11.85
CA GLU A 118 35.90 6.28 -11.22
C GLU A 118 35.04 7.02 -12.28
N LEU A 119 35.62 7.40 -13.43
CA LEU A 119 34.88 8.03 -14.52
C LEU A 119 33.78 7.12 -15.10
N ILE A 120 34.08 5.81 -15.25
CA ILE A 120 33.09 4.83 -15.74
C ILE A 120 31.94 4.70 -14.71
N TYR A 121 32.27 4.59 -13.44
CA TYR A 121 31.30 4.47 -12.37
C TYR A 121 30.39 5.71 -12.26
N GLU A 122 30.97 6.89 -12.27
CA GLU A 122 30.20 8.16 -12.24
C GLU A 122 29.27 8.29 -13.46
N LYS A 123 29.72 7.85 -14.64
CA LYS A 123 28.87 7.83 -15.83
C LYS A 123 27.71 6.83 -15.68
N LEU A 124 27.96 5.63 -15.15
CA LEU A 124 26.93 4.63 -14.87
C LEU A 124 25.92 5.21 -13.87
N LYS A 125 26.40 5.72 -12.74
CA LYS A 125 25.57 6.28 -11.67
C LYS A 125 24.70 7.43 -12.20
N SER A 126 25.28 8.39 -12.90
CA SER A 126 24.54 9.52 -13.47
C SER A 126 23.50 9.07 -14.51
N THR A 127 23.79 8.02 -15.28
CA THR A 127 22.85 7.47 -16.26
C THR A 127 21.66 6.82 -15.56
N LEU A 128 21.88 6.01 -14.52
CA LEU A 128 20.81 5.37 -13.76
C LEU A 128 19.96 6.41 -13.02
N PHE A 129 20.59 7.44 -12.44
CA PHE A 129 19.90 8.55 -11.77
C PHE A 129 19.05 9.36 -12.75
N SER A 130 19.52 9.58 -13.99
CA SER A 130 18.72 10.22 -15.05
C SER A 130 17.48 9.41 -15.45
N LYS A 131 17.45 8.10 -15.14
CA LYS A 131 16.29 7.22 -15.34
C LYS A 131 15.35 7.18 -14.13
N GLY A 132 15.60 8.02 -13.12
CA GLY A 132 14.75 8.17 -11.94
C GLY A 132 15.18 7.34 -10.74
N LEU A 133 16.36 6.69 -10.79
CA LEU A 133 16.93 6.04 -9.62
C LEU A 133 17.33 7.11 -8.60
N GLU A 134 16.98 6.93 -7.34
CA GLU A 134 17.38 7.81 -6.24
C GLU A 134 17.92 6.95 -5.09
N GLU A 135 18.98 7.44 -4.45
CA GLU A 135 19.54 6.77 -3.26
C GLU A 135 18.66 7.06 -2.04
N VAL A 136 18.40 6.05 -1.23
CA VAL A 136 17.75 6.21 0.08
C VAL A 136 18.83 6.67 1.05
N GLU A 137 18.79 7.94 1.44
CA GLU A 137 19.79 8.51 2.36
C GLU A 137 19.67 7.89 3.75
N VAL A 138 20.65 7.09 4.11
CA VAL A 138 20.82 6.51 5.45
C VAL A 138 22.29 6.62 5.83
N LYS A 139 22.54 7.15 7.02
CA LYS A 139 23.91 7.42 7.51
C LYS A 139 24.15 6.77 8.86
N SER A 140 25.42 6.49 9.15
CA SER A 140 25.85 6.11 10.49
C SER A 140 25.47 7.20 11.51
N GLY A 141 24.84 6.80 12.61
CA GLY A 141 24.29 7.69 13.65
C GLY A 141 22.82 7.98 13.54
N ASP A 142 22.17 7.67 12.40
CA ASP A 142 20.73 7.82 12.23
C ASP A 142 19.97 6.81 13.10
N ILE A 143 18.74 7.18 13.50
CA ILE A 143 17.84 6.26 14.21
C ILE A 143 17.37 5.21 13.21
N PHE A 144 17.48 3.93 13.60
CA PHE A 144 16.98 2.85 12.75
C PHE A 144 15.46 2.92 12.59
N ASN A 145 15.01 2.84 11.35
CA ASN A 145 13.58 2.72 11.01
C ASN A 145 13.40 1.58 10.01
N ALA A 146 12.60 0.58 10.41
CA ALA A 146 12.32 -0.61 9.60
C ALA A 146 11.51 -0.31 8.32
N ASP A 147 10.84 0.84 8.23
CA ASP A 147 10.11 1.25 7.02
C ASP A 147 11.05 1.68 5.88
N PHE A 148 12.30 2.04 6.21
CA PHE A 148 13.26 2.58 5.25
C PHE A 148 14.59 1.82 5.17
N ALA A 149 14.88 0.91 6.13
CA ALA A 149 16.14 0.17 6.18
C ALA A 149 15.93 -1.25 6.70
N GLU A 150 16.76 -2.17 6.22
CA GLU A 150 16.83 -3.57 6.66
C GLU A 150 18.04 -3.77 7.58
N ALA A 151 17.81 -4.16 8.83
CA ALA A 151 18.88 -4.51 9.75
C ALA A 151 19.31 -5.96 9.54
N ILE A 152 20.54 -6.17 9.03
CA ILE A 152 21.06 -7.52 8.79
C ILE A 152 21.78 -8.10 10.01
N THR A 153 22.32 -7.25 10.88
CA THR A 153 22.99 -7.68 12.11
C THR A 153 22.96 -6.61 13.17
N GLN A 154 23.15 -7.05 14.40
CA GLN A 154 23.30 -6.20 15.58
C GLN A 154 24.66 -6.43 16.19
N ILE A 155 25.35 -5.35 16.55
CA ILE A 155 26.65 -5.39 17.23
C ILE A 155 26.59 -4.58 18.53
N PRO A 156 27.43 -4.85 19.50
CA PRO A 156 27.56 -3.97 20.65
C PRO A 156 27.86 -2.55 20.22
N ALA A 157 27.08 -1.58 20.73
CA ALA A 157 27.24 -0.18 20.32
C ALA A 157 28.64 0.32 20.61
N PRO A 158 29.34 0.93 19.61
CA PRO A 158 30.70 1.45 19.82
C PRO A 158 30.77 2.55 20.90
N SER A 159 29.65 3.24 21.11
CA SER A 159 29.45 4.20 22.18
C SER A 159 27.96 4.24 22.59
N PRO A 160 27.63 4.76 23.80
CA PRO A 160 26.26 4.83 24.29
C PRO A 160 25.31 5.60 23.33
N ASN A 161 25.85 6.51 22.52
CA ASN A 161 25.10 7.30 21.54
C ASN A 161 24.62 6.49 20.33
N PHE A 162 25.19 5.31 20.08
CA PHE A 162 24.84 4.43 18.96
C PHE A 162 23.83 3.34 19.33
N LYS A 163 23.37 3.32 20.57
CA LYS A 163 22.35 2.33 21.00
C LYS A 163 21.03 2.59 20.27
N GLY A 164 20.52 1.57 19.57
CA GLY A 164 19.33 1.65 18.73
C GLY A 164 19.50 2.46 17.43
N LYS A 165 20.74 2.81 17.08
CA LYS A 165 21.07 3.57 15.87
C LYS A 165 21.85 2.74 14.87
N ILE A 166 21.91 3.23 13.66
CA ILE A 166 22.71 2.66 12.58
C ILE A 166 24.18 2.92 12.89
N VAL A 167 24.95 1.86 12.95
CA VAL A 167 26.40 1.92 13.13
C VAL A 167 27.10 1.98 11.79
N ASP A 168 26.66 1.16 10.83
CA ASP A 168 27.27 1.10 9.50
C ASP A 168 26.23 0.74 8.43
N VAL A 169 26.51 1.10 7.18
CA VAL A 169 25.69 0.80 6.00
C VAL A 169 26.48 -0.14 5.10
N ILE A 170 26.04 -1.40 5.02
CA ILE A 170 26.72 -2.44 4.25
C ILE A 170 26.36 -2.36 2.76
N GLU A 171 25.08 -2.12 2.45
CA GLU A 171 24.60 -1.93 1.09
C GLU A 171 23.71 -0.70 1.02
N LYS A 172 23.89 0.12 -0.01
CA LYS A 172 23.06 1.31 -0.24
C LYS A 172 21.66 0.93 -0.68
N GLY A 173 20.66 1.64 -0.19
CA GLY A 173 19.28 1.52 -0.62
C GLY A 173 18.98 2.41 -1.83
N TYR A 174 18.00 2.00 -2.62
CA TYR A 174 17.57 2.77 -3.79
C TYR A 174 16.05 2.76 -3.93
N LYS A 175 15.51 3.88 -4.42
CA LYS A 175 14.09 4.06 -4.75
C LYS A 175 13.91 4.53 -6.19
N LEU A 176 12.73 4.28 -6.74
CA LEU A 176 12.31 4.73 -8.06
C LEU A 176 10.98 5.47 -7.90
N GLY A 177 11.03 6.79 -7.99
CA GLY A 177 9.93 7.64 -7.57
C GLY A 177 9.62 7.45 -6.08
N ASP A 178 8.37 7.13 -5.75
CA ASP A 178 7.93 6.92 -4.37
C ASP A 178 8.14 5.48 -3.85
N LYS A 179 8.60 4.57 -4.73
CA LYS A 179 8.74 3.14 -4.41
C LYS A 179 10.19 2.78 -4.10
N ILE A 180 10.44 2.24 -2.91
CA ILE A 180 11.73 1.62 -2.58
C ILE A 180 11.86 0.32 -3.38
N ILE A 181 12.92 0.22 -4.21
CA ILE A 181 13.24 -0.97 -5.01
C ILE A 181 14.30 -1.85 -4.36
N ARG A 182 15.11 -1.27 -3.47
CA ARG A 182 16.06 -1.97 -2.60
C ARG A 182 16.23 -1.21 -1.30
N PHE A 183 15.98 -1.87 -0.18
CA PHE A 183 16.26 -1.32 1.14
C PHE A 183 17.76 -1.25 1.41
N PRO A 184 18.28 -0.18 2.04
CA PRO A 184 19.65 -0.17 2.53
C PRO A 184 19.82 -1.22 3.62
N LYS A 185 20.89 -2.02 3.54
CA LYS A 185 21.25 -3.01 4.55
C LYS A 185 22.19 -2.38 5.56
N VAL A 186 21.79 -2.40 6.83
CA VAL A 186 22.48 -1.68 7.89
C VAL A 186 22.81 -2.59 9.07
N VAL A 187 23.82 -2.16 9.82
CA VAL A 187 24.21 -2.73 11.13
C VAL A 187 23.73 -1.78 12.22
N ILE A 188 23.04 -2.29 13.23
CA ILE A 188 22.54 -1.49 14.35
C ILE A 188 23.30 -1.77 15.64
N GLY A 189 23.44 -0.75 16.50
CA GLY A 189 24.04 -0.85 17.81
C GLY A 189 23.04 -1.34 18.87
N GLN A 190 23.40 -2.34 19.63
CA GLN A 190 22.63 -2.89 20.75
C GLN A 190 23.06 -2.32 22.09
#